data_60c792985944926a1937ecfe7b286f3b
#
_entry.id   60c792985944926a1937ecfe7b286f3b
#
_cell.length_a   1.000
_cell.length_b   1.000
_cell.length_c   1.000
_cell.angle_alpha   90.00
_cell.angle_beta   90.00
_cell.angle_gamma   90.00
#
_symmetry.space_group_name_H-M   'P 1'
#
loop_
_entity.id
_entity.type
_entity.pdbx_description
1 polymer ?
#
loop_
_entity_poly.entity_id
_entity_poly.type
_entity_poly.pdbx_seq_one_letter_code
_entity_poly.pdbx_strand_id
1 'polypeptide(L)'
;MSEKSTLVVTATPNPNEMESVQSYLQGVMPLLTGAGGQLVKRLKVENPIHGNPNGMVLVMDFNSDEAVTGLFESEEYAKLVPVRDKGFKEMNIMLTHTM
;
A
#
# COMPACT_ATOMS: atom_id res chain seq x y z
N MET A 1 -16.80 10.23 -18.35
CA MET A 1 -16.80 9.26 -17.27
C MET A 1 -15.38 9.11 -16.73
N SER A 2 -15.18 9.41 -15.47
CA SER A 2 -13.86 9.29 -14.89
C SER A 2 -13.59 7.83 -14.51
N GLU A 3 -12.43 7.32 -14.88
CA GLU A 3 -12.00 6.01 -14.45
C GLU A 3 -11.49 6.09 -13.03
N LYS A 4 -11.74 5.04 -12.28
CA LYS A 4 -11.16 4.93 -10.94
C LYS A 4 -9.68 4.63 -11.06
N SER A 5 -8.92 5.18 -10.13
CA SER A 5 -7.51 4.86 -9.99
C SER A 5 -7.39 3.67 -9.05
N THR A 6 -6.58 2.68 -9.42
CA THR A 6 -6.37 1.51 -8.58
C THR A 6 -4.96 1.53 -8.03
N LEU A 7 -4.88 1.61 -6.71
CA LEU A 7 -3.61 1.53 -6.00
C LEU A 7 -3.27 0.06 -5.78
N VAL A 8 -2.08 -0.35 -6.21
CA VAL A 8 -1.59 -1.69 -5.94
C VAL A 8 -0.31 -1.57 -5.13
N VAL A 9 -0.30 -2.20 -3.98
CA VAL A 9 0.88 -2.24 -3.12
C VAL A 9 1.32 -3.68 -2.96
N THR A 10 2.59 -3.95 -3.21
CA THR A 10 3.18 -5.25 -2.90
C THR A 10 4.27 -5.04 -1.88
N ALA A 11 4.36 -5.93 -0.90
CA ALA A 11 5.29 -5.72 0.21
C ALA A 11 5.75 -7.04 0.80
N THR A 12 6.97 -7.02 1.33
CA THR A 12 7.54 -8.13 2.07
C THR A 12 7.84 -7.65 3.50
N PRO A 13 7.02 -8.03 4.48
CA PRO A 13 7.27 -7.64 5.87
C PRO A 13 8.55 -8.28 6.39
N ASN A 14 9.22 -7.57 7.30
CA ASN A 14 10.37 -8.12 8.00
C ASN A 14 9.84 -8.82 9.26
N PRO A 15 10.00 -10.15 9.39
CA PRO A 15 9.45 -10.86 10.54
C PRO A 15 10.12 -10.47 11.87
N ASN A 16 11.27 -9.84 11.82
CA ASN A 16 11.96 -9.36 13.02
C ASN A 16 11.50 -7.95 13.42
N GLU A 17 10.65 -7.31 12.63
CA GLU A 17 10.21 -5.94 12.85
C GLU A 17 8.69 -5.82 12.78
N MET A 18 7.98 -6.78 13.34
CA MET A 18 6.51 -6.80 13.23
C MET A 18 5.83 -5.63 13.92
N GLU A 19 6.45 -5.07 14.98
CA GLU A 19 5.92 -3.86 15.60
C GLU A 19 5.91 -2.69 14.61
N SER A 20 6.98 -2.56 13.83
CA SER A 20 7.06 -1.51 12.81
C SER A 20 6.05 -1.74 11.70
N VAL A 21 5.85 -3.01 11.30
CA VAL A 21 4.83 -3.35 10.31
C VAL A 21 3.45 -2.91 10.80
N GLN A 22 3.10 -3.25 12.02
CA GLN A 22 1.80 -2.88 12.58
C GLN A 22 1.65 -1.38 12.75
N SER A 23 2.70 -0.70 13.20
CA SER A 23 2.67 0.77 13.33
C SER A 23 2.44 1.44 11.99
N TYR A 24 3.10 0.95 10.94
CA TYR A 24 2.89 1.49 9.61
C TYR A 24 1.44 1.28 9.15
N LEU A 25 0.93 0.07 9.29
CA LEU A 25 -0.44 -0.24 8.86
C LEU A 25 -1.47 0.58 9.64
N GLN A 26 -1.28 0.72 10.95
CA GLN A 26 -2.19 1.53 11.77
C GLN A 26 -2.16 3.00 11.39
N GLY A 27 -1.01 3.49 10.91
CA GLY A 27 -0.89 4.89 10.48
C GLY A 27 -1.38 5.11 9.05
N VAL A 28 -1.12 4.19 8.14
CA VAL A 28 -1.41 4.40 6.73
C VAL A 28 -2.88 4.11 6.39
N MET A 29 -3.52 3.13 7.03
CA MET A 29 -4.89 2.78 6.68
C MET A 29 -5.87 3.93 6.85
N PRO A 30 -5.85 4.71 7.97
CA PRO A 30 -6.72 5.86 8.07
C PRO A 30 -6.46 6.92 7.00
N LEU A 31 -5.20 7.08 6.57
CA LEU A 31 -4.88 8.02 5.50
C LEU A 31 -5.49 7.56 4.18
N LEU A 32 -5.40 6.27 3.89
CA LEU A 32 -5.96 5.71 2.66
C LEU A 32 -7.49 5.87 2.63
N THR A 33 -8.16 5.49 3.71
CA THR A 33 -9.62 5.63 3.76
C THR A 33 -10.04 7.09 3.79
N GLY A 34 -9.29 7.95 4.48
CA GLY A 34 -9.56 9.38 4.51
C GLY A 34 -9.41 10.05 3.16
N ALA A 35 -8.60 9.50 2.27
CA ALA A 35 -8.46 9.99 0.89
C ALA A 35 -9.51 9.41 -0.05
N GLY A 36 -10.47 8.66 0.47
CA GLY A 36 -11.55 8.07 -0.32
C GLY A 36 -11.23 6.69 -0.86
N GLY A 37 -10.19 6.05 -0.34
CA GLY A 37 -9.82 4.71 -0.76
C GLY A 37 -10.82 3.65 -0.33
N GLN A 38 -11.12 2.74 -1.24
CA GLN A 38 -12.00 1.61 -0.97
C GLN A 38 -11.21 0.33 -1.18
N LEU A 39 -11.15 -0.49 -0.12
CA LEU A 39 -10.41 -1.74 -0.17
C LEU A 39 -11.10 -2.71 -1.12
N VAL A 40 -10.36 -3.19 -2.11
CA VAL A 40 -10.83 -4.23 -3.02
C VAL A 40 -10.42 -5.60 -2.49
N LYS A 41 -9.12 -5.79 -2.25
CA LYS A 41 -8.58 -7.04 -1.70
C LYS A 41 -7.29 -6.82 -0.94
N ARG A 42 -7.11 -7.65 0.07
CA ARG A 42 -5.81 -7.84 0.73
C ARG A 42 -5.46 -9.32 0.54
N LEU A 43 -4.30 -9.57 -0.01
CA LEU A 43 -3.90 -10.92 -0.38
C LEU A 43 -2.57 -11.28 0.27
N LYS A 44 -2.45 -12.53 0.69
CA LYS A 44 -1.18 -13.10 1.09
C LYS A 44 -0.75 -14.05 -0.02
N VAL A 45 0.47 -13.88 -0.50
CA VAL A 45 1.01 -14.76 -1.53
C VAL A 45 1.50 -16.03 -0.84
N GLU A 46 0.86 -17.14 -1.09
CA GLU A 46 1.20 -18.41 -0.45
C GLU A 46 1.94 -19.36 -1.37
N ASN A 47 1.61 -19.32 -2.66
CA ASN A 47 2.17 -20.29 -3.61
C ASN A 47 2.43 -19.62 -4.96
N PRO A 48 3.58 -18.96 -5.13
CA PRO A 48 3.90 -18.35 -6.41
C PRO A 48 4.08 -19.44 -7.47
N ILE A 49 3.33 -19.31 -8.54
CA ILE A 49 3.39 -20.26 -9.65
C ILE A 49 4.68 -20.07 -10.45
N HIS A 50 5.09 -18.82 -10.58
CA HIS A 50 6.31 -18.45 -11.31
C HIS A 50 6.85 -17.14 -10.73
N GLY A 51 8.15 -17.03 -10.63
CA GLY A 51 8.78 -15.82 -10.19
C GLY A 51 8.98 -15.75 -8.68
N ASN A 52 9.41 -14.58 -8.23
CA ASN A 52 9.73 -14.34 -6.82
C ASN A 52 9.03 -13.08 -6.33
N PRO A 53 7.71 -13.16 -6.10
CA PRO A 53 6.92 -11.98 -5.71
C PRO A 53 7.11 -11.60 -4.25
N ASN A 54 6.62 -10.39 -3.92
CA ASN A 54 6.48 -9.99 -2.52
C ASN A 54 5.38 -10.81 -1.86
N GLY A 55 5.41 -10.88 -0.52
CA GLY A 55 4.51 -11.74 0.23
C GLY A 55 3.10 -11.21 0.42
N MET A 56 2.89 -9.91 0.26
CA MET A 56 1.59 -9.27 0.47
C MET A 56 1.20 -8.44 -0.73
N VAL A 57 -0.11 -8.41 -1.02
CA VAL A 57 -0.66 -7.54 -2.07
C VAL A 57 -1.88 -6.83 -1.50
N LEU A 58 -1.94 -5.52 -1.68
CA LEU A 58 -3.08 -4.70 -1.31
C LEU A 58 -3.61 -4.03 -2.58
N VAL A 59 -4.92 -4.12 -2.79
CA VAL A 59 -5.59 -3.46 -3.92
C VAL A 59 -6.67 -2.55 -3.39
N MET A 60 -6.62 -1.28 -3.76
CA MET A 60 -7.62 -0.29 -3.34
C MET A 60 -7.99 0.60 -4.52
N ASP A 61 -9.28 0.96 -4.59
CA ASP A 61 -9.76 1.90 -5.60
C ASP A 61 -9.89 3.29 -4.99
N PHE A 62 -9.56 4.29 -5.81
CA PHE A 62 -9.69 5.71 -5.48
C PHE A 62 -10.43 6.41 -6.60
N ASN A 63 -11.05 7.56 -6.30
CA ASN A 63 -11.81 8.31 -7.28
C ASN A 63 -10.94 9.08 -8.27
N SER A 64 -9.68 9.35 -7.93
CA SER A 64 -8.79 10.11 -8.80
C SER A 64 -7.32 9.80 -8.50
N ASP A 65 -6.47 10.08 -9.49
CA ASP A 65 -5.03 9.97 -9.30
C ASP A 65 -4.54 10.96 -8.24
N GLU A 66 -5.11 12.15 -8.23
CA GLU A 66 -4.72 13.20 -7.29
C GLU A 66 -4.96 12.80 -5.84
N ALA A 67 -6.02 12.03 -5.59
CA ALA A 67 -6.26 11.52 -4.25
C ALA A 67 -5.13 10.60 -3.78
N VAL A 68 -4.61 9.78 -4.68
CA VAL A 68 -3.51 8.87 -4.39
C VAL A 68 -2.20 9.64 -4.23
N THR A 69 -1.85 10.45 -5.24
CA THR A 69 -0.56 11.16 -5.20
C THR A 69 -0.52 12.17 -4.06
N GLY A 70 -1.63 12.85 -3.79
CA GLY A 70 -1.69 13.79 -2.67
C GLY A 70 -1.47 13.12 -1.32
N LEU A 71 -2.00 11.91 -1.16
CA LEU A 71 -1.77 11.14 0.06
C LEU A 71 -0.29 10.82 0.25
N PHE A 72 0.35 10.29 -0.77
CA PHE A 72 1.75 9.84 -0.64
C PHE A 72 2.74 11.01 -0.64
N GLU A 73 2.30 12.19 -1.04
CA GLU A 73 3.12 13.41 -0.94
C GLU A 73 2.85 14.19 0.34
N SER A 74 1.89 13.75 1.17
CA SER A 74 1.51 14.47 2.39
C SER A 74 2.55 14.35 3.49
N GLU A 75 2.52 15.31 4.42
CA GLU A 75 3.38 15.27 5.60
C GLU A 75 3.02 14.12 6.52
N GLU A 76 1.74 13.78 6.58
CA GLU A 76 1.26 12.66 7.39
C GLU A 76 1.88 11.35 6.92
N TYR A 77 1.94 11.15 5.61
CA TYR A 77 2.59 9.94 5.07
C TYR A 77 4.10 10.00 5.28
N ALA A 78 4.71 11.17 5.13
CA ALA A 78 6.15 11.31 5.31
C ALA A 78 6.60 10.85 6.69
N LYS A 79 5.76 11.02 7.70
CA LYS A 79 6.07 10.57 9.06
C LYS A 79 6.10 9.06 9.19
N LEU A 80 5.47 8.35 8.26
CA LEU A 80 5.42 6.88 8.26
C LEU A 80 6.59 6.26 7.50
N VAL A 81 7.32 7.04 6.71
CA VAL A 81 8.39 6.50 5.87
C VAL A 81 9.48 5.80 6.69
N PRO A 82 9.97 6.36 7.82
CA PRO A 82 10.98 5.65 8.61
C PRO A 82 10.48 4.31 9.14
N VAL A 83 9.24 4.25 9.63
CA VAL A 83 8.69 3.00 10.16
C VAL A 83 8.37 2.01 9.03
N ARG A 84 7.96 2.52 7.87
CA ARG A 84 7.80 1.69 6.68
C ARG A 84 9.12 1.01 6.31
N ASP A 85 10.17 1.79 6.22
CA ASP A 85 11.47 1.27 5.80
C ASP A 85 12.07 0.30 6.81
N LYS A 86 11.73 0.47 8.08
CA LYS A 86 12.16 -0.47 9.12
C LYS A 86 11.33 -1.76 9.09
N GLY A 87 10.03 -1.63 8.87
CA GLY A 87 9.10 -2.76 8.97
C GLY A 87 9.07 -3.67 7.76
N PHE A 88 9.44 -3.16 6.59
CA PHE A 88 9.33 -3.92 5.35
C PHE A 88 10.67 -4.04 4.67
N LYS A 89 11.02 -5.26 4.28
CA LYS A 89 12.24 -5.51 3.50
C LYS A 89 12.12 -4.93 2.11
N GLU A 90 10.89 -4.92 1.57
CA GLU A 90 10.63 -4.43 0.24
C GLU A 90 9.18 -3.97 0.17
N MET A 91 8.93 -2.87 -0.51
CA MET A 91 7.58 -2.38 -0.74
C MET A 91 7.54 -1.64 -2.07
N ASN A 92 6.55 -1.97 -2.88
CA ASN A 92 6.28 -1.27 -4.13
C ASN A 92 4.88 -0.70 -4.05
N ILE A 93 4.76 0.58 -4.33
CA ILE A 93 3.49 1.31 -4.29
C ILE A 93 3.22 1.80 -5.71
N MET A 94 2.16 1.32 -6.32
CA MET A 94 1.91 1.56 -7.74
C MET A 94 0.52 2.14 -7.96
N LEU A 95 0.49 3.24 -8.73
CA LEU A 95 -0.75 3.80 -9.21
C LEU A 95 -1.05 3.15 -10.56
N THR A 96 -2.21 2.52 -10.68
CA THR A 96 -2.57 1.78 -11.88
C THR A 96 -3.93 2.20 -12.41
N HIS A 97 -4.17 1.88 -13.66
CA HIS A 97 -5.45 2.07 -14.31
C HIS A 97 -5.82 0.80 -15.07
N THR A 98 -7.12 0.59 -15.23
CA THR A 98 -7.59 -0.54 -16.03
C THR A 98 -7.16 -0.36 -17.48
N MET A 99 -6.59 -1.42 -18.04
CA MET A 99 -6.20 -1.43 -19.46
C MET A 99 -7.40 -1.65 -20.38
#